data_f049176dfdd4c39c66855069a1edce48
#
_entry.id   f049176dfdd4c39c66855069a1edce48
#
_cell.length_a   1.000
_cell.length_b   1.000
_cell.length_c   1.000
_cell.angle_alpha   90.00
_cell.angle_beta   90.00
_cell.angle_gamma   90.00
#
_symmetry.space_group_name_H-M   'P 1'
#
loop_
_entity.id
_entity.type
_entity.pdbx_description
1 polymer ?
#
loop_
_entity_poly.entity_id
_entity_poly.type
_entity_poly.pdbx_seq_one_letter_code
_entity_poly.pdbx_strand_id
1 'polypeptide(L)'
;MLFRSERHINFYTIDGIKIGKEIGLGGRINTVLQSAFFKIADIIPADKAKELMKAAAKKSYMKKGQAIVDMNYAAIDRGMEDLKKVEIPADWANAVDNSVADQAEGNGALVEYVNEILKPVNAYKGNKLPVSTFMDHVDGTAPNGSAAYEKRGIAVDVPEWNPENCIQCNRCAIVCPHAVIRPVAMTADELAKAPEGTKSLPMMGLKDLNFVMTVSTLDCTGCGACAQVCPGKKGAKALTMQPIDSQRPKQAVFDYALTLEDKPEVHEKFKFTTVKGSQFKQPLLEFSGACAGCGETPYAKLVTQLFGDRMFIANATGCSSIWGASAPATPYTKNKKGYGPAWQNSLFEDNAEFGLGMALGQKAIRNRLIEYVEGIQKDTDSADLKTACQNYLDTVTDSTSSRPATDALIAELEKNTEDAKVGELVKKTLVDKDELAKKSMWIFGGDGWAYDIGFGGLDHVIASGENVNILVFDTEVYSNTGGQASKATPVGSVAQFAAAGKAVKKKDLAAIAMSYGYVYVAQCAMGADNNQVLKA
;
A
#
# COMPACT_ATOMS: atom_id res chain seq x y z
N MET A 1 5.25 -30.50 13.15
CA MET A 1 6.26 -31.23 13.93
C MET A 1 6.02 -32.73 13.88
N LEU A 2 4.85 -33.27 14.24
CA LEU A 2 4.45 -34.69 14.09
C LEU A 2 4.80 -35.26 12.71
N PHE A 3 4.44 -34.57 11.62
CA PHE A 3 4.71 -35.00 10.24
C PHE A 3 6.19 -35.32 9.95
N ARG A 4 7.12 -34.67 10.64
CA ARG A 4 8.57 -34.86 10.43
C ARG A 4 9.11 -36.12 11.15
N SER A 5 8.64 -36.34 12.38
CA SER A 5 9.08 -37.51 13.17
C SER A 5 8.55 -38.81 12.59
N GLU A 6 7.31 -38.84 12.12
CA GLU A 6 6.68 -39.99 11.49
C GLU A 6 7.28 -40.37 10.13
N ARG A 7 7.82 -39.40 9.39
CA ARG A 7 8.34 -39.59 8.02
C ARG A 7 9.85 -39.55 7.92
N HIS A 8 10.59 -39.52 9.04
CA HIS A 8 12.04 -39.48 9.09
C HIS A 8 12.68 -38.38 8.20
N ILE A 9 12.04 -37.19 8.17
CA ILE A 9 12.49 -36.08 7.33
C ILE A 9 13.74 -35.43 7.93
N ASN A 10 14.83 -35.37 7.15
CA ASN A 10 15.99 -34.60 7.51
C ASN A 10 15.70 -33.10 7.44
N PHE A 11 15.99 -32.39 8.51
CA PHE A 11 15.79 -30.95 8.61
C PHE A 11 17.11 -30.22 8.78
N TYR A 12 17.35 -29.22 7.97
CA TYR A 12 18.57 -28.42 8.00
C TYR A 12 18.23 -26.93 8.10
N THR A 13 19.11 -26.18 8.73
CA THR A 13 19.05 -24.72 8.80
C THR A 13 20.36 -24.10 8.34
N ILE A 14 20.26 -22.89 7.76
CA ILE A 14 21.39 -22.05 7.39
C ILE A 14 21.01 -20.59 7.54
N ASP A 15 21.87 -19.78 8.16
CA ASP A 15 21.67 -18.34 8.26
C ASP A 15 22.28 -17.64 7.04
N GLY A 16 21.57 -17.71 5.92
CA GLY A 16 21.99 -17.10 4.66
C GLY A 16 22.14 -15.58 4.76
N ILE A 17 21.33 -14.91 5.58
CA ILE A 17 21.38 -13.44 5.75
C ILE A 17 22.67 -13.02 6.45
N LYS A 18 23.01 -13.70 7.55
CA LYS A 18 24.27 -13.47 8.27
C LYS A 18 25.48 -13.71 7.34
N ILE A 19 25.47 -14.83 6.64
CA ILE A 19 26.53 -15.17 5.67
C ILE A 19 26.63 -14.06 4.60
N GLY A 20 25.52 -13.65 3.99
CA GLY A 20 25.50 -12.61 2.96
C GLY A 20 26.05 -11.27 3.45
N LYS A 21 25.72 -10.86 4.68
CA LYS A 21 26.27 -9.64 5.31
C LYS A 21 27.79 -9.75 5.53
N GLU A 22 28.26 -10.84 6.09
CA GLU A 22 29.68 -11.06 6.42
C GLU A 22 30.59 -11.10 5.18
N ILE A 23 30.10 -11.65 4.06
CA ILE A 23 30.88 -11.74 2.81
C ILE A 23 30.67 -10.54 1.87
N GLY A 24 29.87 -9.55 2.25
CA GLY A 24 29.66 -8.32 1.47
C GLY A 24 28.57 -8.40 0.38
N LEU A 25 27.81 -9.48 0.31
CA LEU A 25 26.65 -9.62 -0.61
C LEU A 25 25.35 -9.03 -0.05
N GLY A 26 25.33 -8.59 1.22
CA GLY A 26 24.16 -8.04 1.88
C GLY A 26 23.02 -9.06 1.96
N GLY A 27 21.82 -8.68 1.49
CA GLY A 27 20.65 -9.56 1.46
C GLY A 27 20.59 -10.55 0.29
N ARG A 28 21.61 -10.63 -0.55
CA ARG A 28 21.64 -11.52 -1.73
C ARG A 28 22.09 -12.93 -1.33
N ILE A 29 21.15 -13.76 -0.92
CA ILE A 29 21.40 -15.07 -0.34
C ILE A 29 21.18 -16.25 -1.31
N ASN A 30 20.73 -16.01 -2.53
CA ASN A 30 20.40 -17.05 -3.50
C ASN A 30 21.54 -18.02 -3.78
N THR A 31 22.79 -17.54 -3.93
CA THR A 31 23.97 -18.37 -4.15
C THR A 31 24.26 -19.26 -2.92
N VAL A 32 24.09 -18.73 -1.70
CA VAL A 32 24.25 -19.50 -0.45
C VAL A 32 23.23 -20.63 -0.40
N LEU A 33 21.94 -20.32 -0.65
CA LEU A 33 20.86 -21.31 -0.60
C LEU A 33 20.99 -22.37 -1.71
N GLN A 34 21.40 -21.97 -2.92
CA GLN A 34 21.65 -22.91 -4.02
C GLN A 34 22.79 -23.89 -3.67
N SER A 35 23.84 -23.41 -3.04
CA SER A 35 24.94 -24.23 -2.59
C SER A 35 24.50 -25.24 -1.51
N ALA A 36 23.73 -24.77 -0.51
CA ALA A 36 23.13 -25.64 0.50
C ALA A 36 22.21 -26.72 -0.13
N PHE A 37 21.41 -26.33 -1.13
CA PHE A 37 20.55 -27.27 -1.86
C PHE A 37 21.36 -28.41 -2.49
N PHE A 38 22.41 -28.12 -3.24
CA PHE A 38 23.22 -29.17 -3.87
C PHE A 38 23.91 -30.06 -2.84
N LYS A 39 24.27 -29.53 -1.68
CA LYS A 39 24.84 -30.35 -0.58
C LYS A 39 23.83 -31.33 0.01
N ILE A 40 22.55 -30.93 0.12
CA ILE A 40 21.51 -31.75 0.73
C ILE A 40 20.90 -32.72 -0.28
N ALA A 41 20.66 -32.26 -1.50
CA ALA A 41 19.91 -33.01 -2.52
C ALA A 41 20.72 -34.16 -3.13
N ASP A 42 22.05 -34.08 -3.05
CA ASP A 42 23.02 -35.12 -3.55
C ASP A 42 22.71 -35.60 -4.97
N ILE A 43 22.21 -34.71 -5.83
CA ILE A 43 21.88 -35.01 -7.24
C ILE A 43 23.18 -35.24 -8.04
N ILE A 44 24.22 -34.50 -7.68
CA ILE A 44 25.58 -34.65 -8.16
C ILE A 44 26.55 -34.57 -6.97
N PRO A 45 27.73 -35.19 -7.01
CA PRO A 45 28.67 -35.11 -5.91
C PRO A 45 28.95 -33.67 -5.50
N ALA A 46 28.92 -33.37 -4.19
CA ALA A 46 29.00 -32.03 -3.65
C ALA A 46 30.22 -31.23 -4.15
N ASP A 47 31.39 -31.89 -4.26
CA ASP A 47 32.62 -31.27 -4.78
C ASP A 47 32.46 -30.88 -6.25
N LYS A 48 31.79 -31.71 -7.04
CA LYS A 48 31.50 -31.39 -8.44
C LYS A 48 30.49 -30.26 -8.57
N ALA A 49 29.46 -30.22 -7.73
CA ALA A 49 28.52 -29.09 -7.65
C ALA A 49 29.26 -27.80 -7.32
N LYS A 50 30.15 -27.83 -6.33
CA LYS A 50 30.97 -26.68 -5.91
C LYS A 50 31.83 -26.14 -7.06
N GLU A 51 32.50 -27.04 -7.80
CA GLU A 51 33.31 -26.71 -8.98
C GLU A 51 32.46 -26.00 -10.06
N LEU A 52 31.34 -26.62 -10.44
CA LEU A 52 30.43 -26.10 -11.47
C LEU A 52 29.82 -24.74 -11.08
N MET A 53 29.41 -24.59 -9.82
CA MET A 53 28.86 -23.32 -9.32
C MET A 53 29.93 -22.21 -9.36
N LYS A 54 31.19 -22.49 -8.95
CA LYS A 54 32.29 -21.51 -9.02
C LYS A 54 32.60 -21.13 -10.47
N ALA A 55 32.60 -22.10 -11.40
CA ALA A 55 32.79 -21.81 -12.83
C ALA A 55 31.67 -20.91 -13.38
N ALA A 56 30.40 -21.20 -13.03
CA ALA A 56 29.26 -20.38 -13.43
C ALA A 56 29.32 -18.97 -12.84
N ALA A 57 29.65 -18.82 -11.56
CA ALA A 57 29.83 -17.55 -10.89
C ALA A 57 30.94 -16.71 -11.57
N LYS A 58 32.10 -17.33 -11.89
CA LYS A 58 33.15 -16.64 -12.63
C LYS A 58 32.68 -16.15 -14.00
N LYS A 59 31.99 -17.00 -14.76
CA LYS A 59 31.44 -16.64 -16.08
C LYS A 59 30.47 -15.46 -15.98
N SER A 60 29.59 -15.46 -14.97
CA SER A 60 28.53 -14.45 -14.81
C SER A 60 29.04 -13.11 -14.26
N TYR A 61 30.02 -13.13 -13.36
CA TYR A 61 30.40 -11.95 -12.58
C TYR A 61 31.78 -11.38 -12.89
N MET A 62 32.63 -12.07 -13.68
CA MET A 62 33.99 -11.59 -13.99
C MET A 62 34.00 -10.17 -14.59
N LYS A 63 33.00 -9.82 -15.42
CA LYS A 63 32.86 -8.48 -15.98
C LYS A 63 32.64 -7.37 -14.94
N LYS A 64 32.19 -7.74 -13.72
CA LYS A 64 31.97 -6.84 -12.59
C LYS A 64 33.19 -6.74 -11.65
N GLY A 65 34.25 -7.48 -11.95
CA GLY A 65 35.52 -7.49 -11.21
C GLY A 65 35.70 -8.73 -10.34
N GLN A 66 36.97 -9.05 -10.05
CA GLN A 66 37.38 -10.23 -9.30
C GLN A 66 36.77 -10.27 -7.89
N ALA A 67 36.66 -9.13 -7.20
CA ALA A 67 36.09 -9.06 -5.86
C ALA A 67 34.64 -9.59 -5.78
N ILE A 68 33.82 -9.34 -6.81
CA ILE A 68 32.45 -9.88 -6.87
C ILE A 68 32.46 -11.39 -7.10
N VAL A 69 33.40 -11.90 -7.88
CA VAL A 69 33.58 -13.35 -8.07
C VAL A 69 33.97 -14.01 -6.75
N ASP A 70 34.91 -13.42 -6.02
CA ASP A 70 35.39 -13.95 -4.73
C ASP A 70 34.29 -13.96 -3.66
N MET A 71 33.44 -12.93 -3.60
CA MET A 71 32.26 -12.92 -2.74
C MET A 71 31.31 -14.09 -3.08
N ASN A 72 31.08 -14.37 -4.37
CA ASN A 72 30.23 -15.49 -4.77
C ASN A 72 30.90 -16.84 -4.48
N TYR A 73 32.23 -16.95 -4.60
CA TYR A 73 32.96 -18.14 -4.19
C TYR A 73 32.80 -18.40 -2.69
N ALA A 74 32.96 -17.37 -1.86
CA ALA A 74 32.74 -17.47 -0.42
C ALA A 74 31.27 -17.86 -0.09
N ALA A 75 30.29 -17.35 -0.83
CA ALA A 75 28.88 -17.74 -0.68
C ALA A 75 28.66 -19.23 -0.98
N ILE A 76 29.33 -19.77 -2.04
CA ILE A 76 29.23 -21.17 -2.41
C ILE A 76 29.90 -22.06 -1.33
N ASP A 77 31.08 -21.69 -0.86
CA ASP A 77 31.80 -22.44 0.16
C ASP A 77 30.99 -22.48 1.46
N ARG A 78 30.59 -21.32 1.98
CA ARG A 78 29.84 -21.21 3.23
C ARG A 78 28.44 -21.82 3.17
N GLY A 79 27.79 -21.80 2.01
CA GLY A 79 26.49 -22.46 1.81
C GLY A 79 26.53 -23.94 2.06
N MET A 80 27.67 -24.62 1.77
CA MET A 80 27.89 -26.04 2.07
C MET A 80 28.42 -26.28 3.48
N GLU A 81 29.27 -25.38 4.00
CA GLU A 81 30.01 -25.57 5.25
C GLU A 81 29.18 -25.20 6.48
N ASP A 82 28.40 -24.09 6.41
CA ASP A 82 27.61 -23.55 7.55
C ASP A 82 26.23 -24.21 7.68
N LEU A 83 25.93 -25.21 6.84
CA LEU A 83 24.67 -25.96 6.90
C LEU A 83 24.61 -26.81 8.16
N LYS A 84 23.58 -26.62 8.97
CA LYS A 84 23.40 -27.36 10.23
C LYS A 84 22.21 -28.31 10.12
N LYS A 85 22.46 -29.60 10.38
CA LYS A 85 21.39 -30.56 10.57
C LYS A 85 20.77 -30.36 11.95
N VAL A 86 19.44 -30.27 11.97
CA VAL A 86 18.67 -30.16 13.22
C VAL A 86 18.28 -31.56 13.66
N GLU A 87 18.76 -31.96 14.81
CA GLU A 87 18.29 -33.20 15.46
C GLU A 87 16.85 -32.96 15.97
N ILE A 88 15.96 -33.84 15.56
CA ILE A 88 14.54 -33.78 15.94
C ILE A 88 14.37 -34.60 17.22
N PRO A 89 14.03 -33.95 18.37
CA PRO A 89 13.78 -34.68 19.60
C PRO A 89 12.63 -35.68 19.44
N ALA A 90 12.74 -36.85 20.02
CA ALA A 90 11.75 -37.91 19.89
C ALA A 90 10.41 -37.54 20.55
N ASP A 91 10.43 -36.69 21.58
CA ASP A 91 9.25 -36.16 22.27
C ASP A 91 8.39 -35.23 21.41
N TRP A 92 8.94 -34.67 20.31
CA TRP A 92 8.15 -33.91 19.34
C TRP A 92 7.08 -34.73 18.62
N ALA A 93 7.19 -36.05 18.64
CA ALA A 93 6.14 -36.94 18.13
C ALA A 93 4.83 -36.82 18.96
N ASN A 94 4.96 -36.45 20.22
CA ASN A 94 3.85 -36.29 21.15
C ASN A 94 3.45 -34.82 21.38
N ALA A 95 4.01 -33.89 20.61
CA ALA A 95 3.72 -32.48 20.75
C ALA A 95 2.25 -32.17 20.42
N VAL A 96 1.54 -31.58 21.35
CA VAL A 96 0.19 -31.07 21.17
C VAL A 96 0.29 -29.63 20.68
N ASP A 97 -0.52 -29.26 19.69
CA ASP A 97 -0.64 -27.87 19.25
C ASP A 97 -1.41 -27.09 20.30
N ASN A 98 -0.67 -26.44 21.21
CA ASN A 98 -1.19 -25.55 22.23
C ASN A 98 -1.23 -24.09 21.73
N SER A 99 -0.94 -23.83 20.47
CA SER A 99 -1.05 -22.48 19.92
C SER A 99 -2.52 -22.06 19.99
N VAL A 100 -2.82 -21.14 20.88
CA VAL A 100 -4.04 -20.34 20.78
C VAL A 100 -3.92 -19.58 19.47
N ALA A 101 -4.86 -19.77 18.58
CA ALA A 101 -4.88 -18.96 17.36
C ALA A 101 -4.86 -17.50 17.81
N ASP A 102 -3.82 -16.78 17.38
CA ASP A 102 -3.73 -15.35 17.63
C ASP A 102 -4.97 -14.69 17.04
N GLN A 103 -5.87 -14.22 17.92
CA GLN A 103 -7.13 -13.59 17.53
C GLN A 103 -6.91 -12.08 17.44
N ALA A 104 -7.45 -11.44 16.41
CA ALA A 104 -7.53 -10.00 16.37
C ALA A 104 -8.48 -9.52 17.48
N GLU A 105 -8.02 -8.55 18.27
CA GLU A 105 -8.82 -7.95 19.35
C GLU A 105 -9.80 -6.90 18.77
N GLY A 106 -10.95 -6.75 19.43
CA GLY A 106 -11.99 -5.81 19.07
C GLY A 106 -13.29 -6.50 18.63
N ASN A 107 -14.18 -5.72 18.03
CA ASN A 107 -15.47 -6.17 17.54
C ASN A 107 -15.81 -5.53 16.18
N GLY A 108 -16.85 -6.04 15.52
CA GLY A 108 -17.34 -5.55 14.23
C GLY A 108 -16.84 -6.36 13.02
N ALA A 109 -17.48 -6.12 11.89
CA ALA A 109 -17.34 -6.91 10.67
C ALA A 109 -15.89 -7.09 10.18
N LEU A 110 -15.02 -6.09 10.36
CA LEU A 110 -13.61 -6.22 9.98
C LEU A 110 -12.88 -7.24 10.85
N VAL A 111 -13.09 -7.21 12.17
CA VAL A 111 -12.43 -8.14 13.12
C VAL A 111 -12.96 -9.56 12.91
N GLU A 112 -14.25 -9.71 12.67
CA GLU A 112 -14.90 -11.00 12.33
C GLU A 112 -14.30 -11.57 11.05
N TYR A 113 -14.23 -10.79 9.96
CA TYR A 113 -13.59 -11.19 8.71
C TYR A 113 -12.12 -11.63 8.92
N VAL A 114 -11.36 -10.85 9.70
CA VAL A 114 -9.95 -11.16 9.99
C VAL A 114 -9.83 -12.50 10.72
N ASN A 115 -10.66 -12.75 11.73
CA ASN A 115 -10.56 -13.94 12.56
C ASN A 115 -11.14 -15.18 11.87
N GLU A 116 -12.26 -15.04 11.14
CA GLU A 116 -12.98 -16.16 10.55
C GLU A 116 -12.50 -16.54 9.15
N ILE A 117 -11.98 -15.59 8.38
CA ILE A 117 -11.55 -15.80 6.99
C ILE A 117 -10.05 -15.56 6.82
N LEU A 118 -9.56 -14.34 7.08
CA LEU A 118 -8.20 -13.96 6.74
C LEU A 118 -7.14 -14.80 7.46
N LYS A 119 -7.23 -14.93 8.78
CA LYS A 119 -6.26 -15.72 9.57
C LYS A 119 -6.28 -17.22 9.22
N PRO A 120 -7.44 -17.89 9.08
CA PRO A 120 -7.48 -19.27 8.58
C PRO A 120 -6.88 -19.43 7.17
N VAL A 121 -7.15 -18.51 6.25
CA VAL A 121 -6.58 -18.53 4.89
C VAL A 121 -5.04 -18.38 4.95
N ASN A 122 -4.53 -17.40 5.69
CA ASN A 122 -3.09 -17.20 5.89
C ASN A 122 -2.40 -18.40 6.58
N ALA A 123 -3.12 -19.13 7.42
CA ALA A 123 -2.66 -20.37 8.06
C ALA A 123 -2.78 -21.62 7.17
N TYR A 124 -3.10 -21.46 5.87
CA TYR A 124 -3.37 -22.56 4.91
C TYR A 124 -4.53 -23.50 5.34
N LYS A 125 -5.48 -22.99 6.14
CA LYS A 125 -6.67 -23.72 6.59
C LYS A 125 -7.93 -23.33 5.83
N GLY A 126 -7.84 -22.46 4.81
CA GLY A 126 -8.98 -21.96 4.05
C GLY A 126 -9.88 -23.06 3.45
N ASN A 127 -9.30 -24.17 2.97
CA ASN A 127 -10.06 -25.31 2.45
C ASN A 127 -10.91 -26.05 3.52
N LYS A 128 -10.74 -25.72 4.80
CA LYS A 128 -11.56 -26.27 5.90
C LYS A 128 -12.75 -25.39 6.25
N LEU A 129 -12.81 -24.18 5.69
CA LEU A 129 -13.92 -23.27 5.91
C LEU A 129 -15.16 -23.76 5.13
N PRO A 130 -16.32 -23.86 5.77
CA PRO A 130 -17.55 -24.16 5.06
C PRO A 130 -17.97 -22.98 4.18
N VAL A 131 -18.74 -23.24 3.11
CA VAL A 131 -19.25 -22.20 2.20
C VAL A 131 -20.06 -21.14 2.96
N SER A 132 -20.76 -21.53 4.02
CA SER A 132 -21.53 -20.61 4.87
C SER A 132 -20.68 -19.53 5.56
N THR A 133 -19.38 -19.72 5.71
CA THR A 133 -18.47 -18.67 6.25
C THR A 133 -18.46 -17.42 5.35
N PHE A 134 -18.80 -17.56 4.07
CA PHE A 134 -18.76 -16.47 3.09
C PHE A 134 -20.14 -15.85 2.80
N MET A 135 -21.16 -16.15 3.62
CA MET A 135 -22.53 -15.66 3.38
C MET A 135 -22.64 -14.13 3.40
N ASP A 136 -21.84 -13.47 4.22
CA ASP A 136 -21.80 -12.00 4.30
C ASP A 136 -20.90 -11.36 3.21
N HIS A 137 -20.32 -12.19 2.34
CA HIS A 137 -19.40 -11.81 1.26
C HIS A 137 -19.79 -12.43 -0.09
N VAL A 138 -21.07 -12.71 -0.30
CA VAL A 138 -21.60 -13.39 -1.51
C VAL A 138 -21.37 -12.56 -2.79
N ASP A 139 -21.23 -11.26 -2.66
CA ASP A 139 -20.92 -10.31 -3.73
C ASP A 139 -19.41 -10.16 -3.99
N GLY A 140 -18.57 -10.88 -3.25
CA GLY A 140 -17.09 -10.81 -3.35
C GLY A 140 -16.47 -9.61 -2.64
N THR A 141 -17.22 -8.85 -1.84
CA THR A 141 -16.65 -7.74 -1.06
C THR A 141 -15.82 -8.25 0.11
N ALA A 142 -14.75 -7.51 0.44
CA ALA A 142 -13.93 -7.69 1.63
C ALA A 142 -13.79 -6.37 2.39
N PRO A 143 -13.79 -6.38 3.73
CA PRO A 143 -13.66 -5.15 4.51
C PRO A 143 -12.32 -4.45 4.27
N ASN A 144 -12.35 -3.11 4.15
CA ASN A 144 -11.14 -2.30 4.09
C ASN A 144 -10.35 -2.36 5.40
N GLY A 145 -9.01 -2.35 5.30
CA GLY A 145 -8.10 -2.22 6.46
C GLY A 145 -7.63 -3.54 7.07
N SER A 146 -7.97 -4.69 6.49
CA SER A 146 -7.55 -5.99 7.03
C SER A 146 -6.03 -6.19 7.05
N ALA A 147 -5.26 -5.51 6.20
CA ALA A 147 -3.79 -5.56 6.19
C ALA A 147 -3.16 -5.09 7.53
N ALA A 148 -3.84 -4.23 8.29
CA ALA A 148 -3.37 -3.78 9.61
C ALA A 148 -3.21 -4.91 10.64
N TYR A 149 -3.87 -6.04 10.43
CA TYR A 149 -3.85 -7.20 11.33
C TYR A 149 -2.81 -8.25 10.95
N GLU A 150 -2.05 -8.07 9.86
CA GLU A 150 -1.07 -9.06 9.45
C GLU A 150 0.21 -9.04 10.29
N LYS A 151 0.75 -7.86 10.62
CA LYS A 151 1.92 -7.67 11.49
C LYS A 151 3.05 -8.70 11.24
N ARG A 152 3.47 -8.82 9.98
CA ARG A 152 4.35 -9.91 9.50
C ARG A 152 5.73 -9.92 10.12
N GLY A 153 6.28 -8.76 10.52
CA GLY A 153 7.60 -8.64 11.14
C GLY A 153 8.75 -9.17 10.29
N ILE A 154 8.67 -9.03 8.97
CA ILE A 154 9.60 -9.66 8.00
C ILE A 154 10.92 -8.92 7.80
N ALA A 155 11.02 -7.67 8.25
CA ALA A 155 12.24 -6.90 8.09
C ALA A 155 13.36 -7.42 8.99
N VAL A 156 14.58 -7.45 8.47
CA VAL A 156 15.78 -7.71 9.27
C VAL A 156 16.19 -6.46 10.05
N ASP A 157 16.20 -5.33 9.33
CA ASP A 157 16.50 -4.02 9.89
C ASP A 157 15.33 -3.06 9.63
N VAL A 158 15.00 -2.20 10.59
CA VAL A 158 13.96 -1.18 10.50
C VAL A 158 14.53 0.19 10.85
N PRO A 159 13.91 1.31 10.41
CA PRO A 159 14.46 2.63 10.70
C PRO A 159 14.29 3.01 12.18
N GLU A 160 15.38 3.41 12.82
CA GLU A 160 15.38 4.11 14.10
C GLU A 160 15.43 5.62 13.85
N TRP A 161 14.56 6.37 14.54
CA TRP A 161 14.53 7.82 14.47
C TRP A 161 15.38 8.48 15.57
N ASN A 162 16.32 9.33 15.14
CA ASN A 162 17.06 10.25 15.99
C ASN A 162 16.50 11.67 15.85
N PRO A 163 15.80 12.20 16.88
CA PRO A 163 15.21 13.53 16.84
C PRO A 163 16.23 14.66 16.66
N GLU A 164 17.43 14.57 17.24
CA GLU A 164 18.45 15.62 17.20
C GLU A 164 18.87 16.00 15.76
N ASN A 165 18.84 15.01 14.88
CA ASN A 165 19.18 15.17 13.47
C ASN A 165 17.97 15.45 12.57
N CYS A 166 16.74 15.48 13.12
CA CYS A 166 15.52 15.63 12.34
C CYS A 166 15.21 17.10 12.06
N ILE A 167 14.90 17.43 10.79
CA ILE A 167 14.45 18.75 10.34
C ILE A 167 12.95 18.80 10.07
N GLN A 168 12.19 17.79 10.45
CA GLN A 168 10.73 17.70 10.32
C GLN A 168 10.21 17.92 8.88
N CYS A 169 10.93 17.44 7.87
CA CYS A 169 10.57 17.63 6.46
C CYS A 169 9.59 16.61 5.89
N ASN A 170 9.36 15.49 6.58
CA ASN A 170 8.47 14.38 6.22
C ASN A 170 8.81 13.66 4.88
N ARG A 171 10.02 13.85 4.32
CA ARG A 171 10.44 13.14 3.11
C ARG A 171 10.50 11.62 3.29
N CYS A 172 10.81 11.16 4.50
CA CYS A 172 10.80 9.74 4.83
C CYS A 172 9.39 9.12 4.76
N ALA A 173 8.37 9.89 5.15
CA ALA A 173 6.99 9.42 5.12
C ALA A 173 6.45 9.36 3.68
N ILE A 174 6.69 10.38 2.85
CA ILE A 174 6.16 10.41 1.48
C ILE A 174 6.68 9.26 0.61
N VAL A 175 7.94 8.87 0.77
CA VAL A 175 8.55 7.78 -0.03
C VAL A 175 8.30 6.39 0.53
N CYS A 176 7.70 6.26 1.73
CA CYS A 176 7.48 4.95 2.33
C CYS A 176 6.40 4.17 1.56
N PRO A 177 6.74 2.98 0.99
CA PRO A 177 5.80 2.20 0.18
C PRO A 177 4.65 1.59 1.00
N HIS A 178 4.84 1.42 2.30
CA HIS A 178 3.93 0.68 3.18
C HIS A 178 3.24 1.56 4.22
N ALA A 179 3.44 2.89 4.18
CA ALA A 179 2.88 3.84 5.14
C ALA A 179 3.24 3.54 6.61
N VAL A 180 4.40 2.93 6.85
CA VAL A 180 4.84 2.50 8.19
C VAL A 180 5.60 3.56 8.97
N ILE A 181 6.01 4.65 8.33
CA ILE A 181 6.67 5.77 8.98
C ILE A 181 5.80 7.02 8.85
N ARG A 182 5.38 7.57 10.01
CA ARG A 182 4.39 8.65 10.06
C ARG A 182 4.78 9.75 11.03
N PRO A 183 4.72 11.03 10.62
CA PRO A 183 4.82 12.15 11.52
C PRO A 183 3.51 12.32 12.28
N VAL A 184 3.62 12.59 13.58
CA VAL A 184 2.47 12.84 14.45
C VAL A 184 2.74 14.11 15.26
N ALA A 185 1.71 14.94 15.42
CA ALA A 185 1.71 16.07 16.33
C ALA A 185 1.01 15.67 17.63
N MET A 186 1.68 15.83 18.78
CA MET A 186 1.15 15.48 20.09
C MET A 186 1.13 16.72 20.99
N THR A 187 0.04 16.89 21.76
CA THR A 187 0.01 17.82 22.87
C THR A 187 0.94 17.35 24.00
N ALA A 188 1.20 18.20 24.98
CA ALA A 188 1.99 17.80 26.16
C ALA A 188 1.32 16.65 26.94
N ASP A 189 -0.01 16.67 27.05
CA ASP A 189 -0.79 15.64 27.76
C ASP A 189 -0.79 14.30 26.99
N GLU A 190 -0.88 14.33 25.67
CA GLU A 190 -0.77 13.14 24.83
C GLU A 190 0.63 12.54 24.90
N LEU A 191 1.67 13.38 24.88
CA LEU A 191 3.05 12.94 25.02
C LEU A 191 3.32 12.33 26.40
N ALA A 192 2.72 12.86 27.47
CA ALA A 192 2.86 12.32 28.82
C ALA A 192 2.19 10.94 28.98
N LYS A 193 1.17 10.64 28.16
CA LYS A 193 0.48 9.34 28.12
C LYS A 193 1.09 8.35 27.13
N ALA A 194 2.04 8.81 26.31
CA ALA A 194 2.66 7.97 25.29
C ALA A 194 3.51 6.86 25.94
N PRO A 195 3.70 5.72 25.26
CA PRO A 195 4.53 4.63 25.76
C PRO A 195 5.94 5.08 26.14
N GLU A 196 6.53 4.42 27.13
CA GLU A 196 7.89 4.70 27.60
C GLU A 196 8.89 4.67 26.43
N GLY A 197 9.86 5.58 26.45
CA GLY A 197 10.87 5.71 25.40
C GLY A 197 10.40 6.46 24.15
N THR A 198 9.20 7.05 24.16
CA THR A 198 8.74 7.93 23.07
C THR A 198 9.64 9.15 22.95
N LYS A 199 10.32 9.28 21.82
CA LYS A 199 11.16 10.43 21.48
C LYS A 199 10.32 11.52 20.83
N SER A 200 10.59 12.80 21.12
CA SER A 200 9.88 13.94 20.55
C SER A 200 10.79 15.14 20.30
N LEU A 201 10.30 16.11 19.55
CA LEU A 201 10.87 17.43 19.35
C LEU A 201 9.78 18.50 19.47
N PRO A 202 10.05 19.72 19.93
CA PRO A 202 9.15 20.84 19.72
C PRO A 202 8.77 20.96 18.23
N MET A 203 7.49 21.09 17.92
CA MET A 203 7.03 21.15 16.54
C MET A 203 7.40 22.52 15.92
N MET A 204 8.15 22.50 14.83
CA MET A 204 8.54 23.73 14.13
C MET A 204 7.31 24.45 13.58
N GLY A 205 7.06 25.65 14.09
CA GLY A 205 5.95 26.51 13.68
C GLY A 205 4.65 26.36 14.44
N LEU A 206 4.57 25.42 15.40
CA LEU A 206 3.45 25.19 16.33
C LEU A 206 4.00 24.90 17.71
N LYS A 207 4.19 25.94 18.53
CA LYS A 207 4.95 25.86 19.79
C LYS A 207 4.29 24.99 20.87
N ASP A 208 2.97 24.83 20.81
CA ASP A 208 2.20 24.06 21.80
C ASP A 208 2.12 22.57 21.48
N LEU A 209 2.74 22.15 20.36
CA LEU A 209 2.75 20.77 19.91
C LEU A 209 4.18 20.19 19.85
N ASN A 210 4.24 18.88 20.06
CA ASN A 210 5.45 18.09 19.92
C ASN A 210 5.38 17.25 18.64
N PHE A 211 6.46 17.26 17.88
CA PHE A 211 6.63 16.41 16.70
C PHE A 211 7.21 15.06 17.10
N VAL A 212 6.57 14.00 16.70
CA VAL A 212 7.02 12.62 16.87
C VAL A 212 7.06 11.94 15.50
N MET A 213 8.13 11.21 15.20
CA MET A 213 8.18 10.34 14.04
C MET A 213 8.01 8.91 14.50
N THR A 214 6.89 8.29 14.13
CA THR A 214 6.55 6.91 14.52
C THR A 214 6.89 5.92 13.40
N VAL A 215 7.18 4.68 13.78
CA VAL A 215 7.47 3.59 12.85
C VAL A 215 6.72 2.34 13.27
N SER A 216 5.90 1.78 12.38
CA SER A 216 5.39 0.41 12.56
C SER A 216 6.49 -0.58 12.21
N THR A 217 7.12 -1.14 13.23
CA THR A 217 8.26 -2.06 13.06
C THR A 217 7.83 -3.40 12.50
N LEU A 218 6.61 -3.85 12.81
CA LEU A 218 6.07 -5.13 12.38
C LEU A 218 5.51 -5.12 10.94
N ASP A 219 5.16 -3.94 10.42
CA ASP A 219 4.68 -3.76 9.05
C ASP A 219 5.79 -3.25 8.09
N CYS A 220 6.95 -2.89 8.63
CA CYS A 220 8.10 -2.45 7.85
C CYS A 220 8.71 -3.61 7.06
N THR A 221 9.08 -3.36 5.80
CA THR A 221 9.74 -4.35 4.92
C THR A 221 11.27 -4.19 4.88
N GLY A 222 11.84 -3.24 5.63
CA GLY A 222 13.29 -3.05 5.73
C GLY A 222 13.97 -2.49 4.47
N CYS A 223 13.25 -1.87 3.55
CA CYS A 223 13.77 -1.42 2.26
C CYS A 223 14.81 -0.27 2.34
N GLY A 224 14.86 0.47 3.44
CA GLY A 224 15.83 1.56 3.65
C GLY A 224 15.54 2.87 2.90
N ALA A 225 14.50 2.97 2.06
CA ALA A 225 14.19 4.16 1.26
C ALA A 225 14.07 5.44 2.12
N CYS A 226 13.43 5.34 3.29
CA CYS A 226 13.28 6.46 4.22
C CYS A 226 14.61 6.97 4.79
N ALA A 227 15.55 6.07 5.10
CA ALA A 227 16.89 6.42 5.55
C ALA A 227 17.73 7.02 4.41
N GLN A 228 17.56 6.50 3.19
CA GLN A 228 18.29 7.00 2.01
C GLN A 228 17.94 8.46 1.69
N VAL A 229 16.64 8.80 1.64
CA VAL A 229 16.16 10.14 1.29
C VAL A 229 16.27 11.15 2.43
N CYS A 230 16.58 10.71 3.65
CA CYS A 230 16.68 11.59 4.80
C CYS A 230 17.84 12.57 4.62
N PRO A 231 17.61 13.89 4.54
CA PRO A 231 18.68 14.86 4.42
C PRO A 231 19.44 15.04 5.75
N GLY A 232 18.75 14.81 6.87
CA GLY A 232 19.27 15.06 8.19
C GLY A 232 19.64 16.52 8.46
N LYS A 233 20.25 16.77 9.62
CA LYS A 233 20.78 18.08 10.01
C LYS A 233 22.26 18.13 9.72
N LYS A 234 22.69 19.06 8.86
CA LYS A 234 24.11 19.19 8.42
C LYS A 234 24.69 17.87 7.88
N GLY A 235 23.87 17.06 7.18
CA GLY A 235 24.28 15.78 6.62
C GLY A 235 24.18 14.57 7.58
N ALA A 236 23.98 14.78 8.87
CA ALA A 236 23.76 13.69 9.83
C ALA A 236 22.34 13.16 9.69
N LYS A 237 22.18 11.89 9.29
CA LYS A 237 20.88 11.25 9.08
C LYS A 237 20.06 11.22 10.36
N ALA A 238 18.77 11.53 10.25
CA ALA A 238 17.80 11.35 11.34
C ALA A 238 17.21 9.95 11.37
N LEU A 239 17.42 9.14 10.34
CA LEU A 239 16.99 7.76 10.25
C LEU A 239 18.17 6.86 9.91
N THR A 240 18.37 5.84 10.72
CA THR A 240 19.36 4.78 10.52
C THR A 240 18.69 3.44 10.64
N MET A 241 19.09 2.48 9.82
CA MET A 241 18.54 1.11 9.87
C MET A 241 19.17 0.36 11.05
N GLN A 242 18.34 -0.26 11.87
CA GLN A 242 18.74 -1.02 13.07
C GLN A 242 18.04 -2.37 13.11
N PRO A 243 18.64 -3.40 13.72
CA PRO A 243 18.00 -4.71 13.84
C PRO A 243 16.59 -4.61 14.45
N ILE A 244 15.62 -5.29 13.84
CA ILE A 244 14.20 -5.22 14.22
C ILE A 244 14.00 -5.54 15.72
N ASP A 245 14.73 -6.49 16.27
CA ASP A 245 14.57 -6.90 17.67
C ASP A 245 14.85 -5.76 18.66
N SER A 246 15.77 -4.86 18.31
CA SER A 246 16.04 -3.65 19.11
C SER A 246 14.95 -2.58 19.01
N GLN A 247 14.11 -2.66 17.98
CA GLN A 247 13.09 -1.66 17.67
C GLN A 247 11.65 -2.13 17.93
N ARG A 248 11.41 -3.43 18.16
CA ARG A 248 10.06 -3.99 18.45
C ARG A 248 9.28 -3.23 19.52
N PRO A 249 9.87 -2.80 20.64
CA PRO A 249 9.13 -2.03 21.65
C PRO A 249 8.53 -0.72 21.12
N LYS A 250 9.07 -0.16 20.05
CA LYS A 250 8.57 1.09 19.45
C LYS A 250 7.28 0.89 18.63
N GLN A 251 6.86 -0.36 18.39
CA GLN A 251 5.54 -0.63 17.82
C GLN A 251 4.44 0.00 18.65
N ALA A 252 4.52 -0.08 19.97
CA ALA A 252 3.53 0.52 20.88
C ALA A 252 3.38 2.04 20.68
N VAL A 253 4.47 2.75 20.35
CA VAL A 253 4.41 4.19 20.07
C VAL A 253 3.62 4.48 18.77
N PHE A 254 3.80 3.64 17.75
CA PHE A 254 3.05 3.74 16.51
C PHE A 254 1.56 3.44 16.74
N ASP A 255 1.25 2.35 17.45
CA ASP A 255 -0.13 1.94 17.74
C ASP A 255 -0.85 3.01 18.59
N TYR A 256 -0.18 3.57 19.60
CA TYR A 256 -0.71 4.70 20.37
C TYR A 256 -1.00 5.91 19.50
N ALA A 257 -0.09 6.25 18.57
CA ALA A 257 -0.27 7.39 17.67
C ALA A 257 -1.50 7.25 16.77
N LEU A 258 -1.90 6.04 16.41
CA LEU A 258 -3.13 5.78 15.63
C LEU A 258 -4.41 6.12 16.41
N THR A 259 -4.36 6.14 17.75
CA THR A 259 -5.52 6.48 18.60
C THR A 259 -5.74 7.98 18.72
N LEU A 260 -4.73 8.80 18.43
CA LEU A 260 -4.78 10.25 18.63
C LEU A 260 -5.65 10.93 17.58
N GLU A 261 -6.39 11.96 18.02
CA GLU A 261 -7.20 12.78 17.12
C GLU A 261 -6.35 13.66 16.22
N ASP A 262 -6.90 13.94 15.06
CA ASP A 262 -6.30 14.87 14.09
C ASP A 262 -6.27 16.30 14.66
N LYS A 263 -5.26 17.06 14.29
CA LYS A 263 -5.03 18.42 14.80
C LYS A 263 -5.31 19.44 13.69
N PRO A 264 -6.47 20.14 13.69
CA PRO A 264 -6.83 21.11 12.66
C PRO A 264 -5.73 22.17 12.45
N GLU A 265 -5.13 22.67 13.52
CA GLU A 265 -4.06 23.67 13.48
C GLU A 265 -2.80 23.22 12.71
N VAL A 266 -2.55 21.91 12.66
CA VAL A 266 -1.46 21.33 11.86
C VAL A 266 -1.77 21.50 10.38
N HIS A 267 -3.00 21.22 9.96
CA HIS A 267 -3.43 21.34 8.56
C HIS A 267 -3.58 22.79 8.11
N GLU A 268 -4.01 23.69 9.01
CA GLU A 268 -4.02 25.13 8.76
C GLU A 268 -2.61 25.67 8.53
N LYS A 269 -1.66 25.25 9.36
CA LYS A 269 -0.26 25.69 9.27
C LYS A 269 0.49 25.07 8.11
N PHE A 270 0.33 23.77 7.88
CA PHE A 270 1.04 23.00 6.86
C PHE A 270 0.05 22.49 5.81
N LYS A 271 -0.12 23.27 4.74
CA LYS A 271 -1.05 22.91 3.66
C LYS A 271 -0.74 21.53 3.08
N PHE A 272 -1.75 20.72 2.87
CA PHE A 272 -1.63 19.38 2.29
C PHE A 272 -1.07 19.36 0.85
N THR A 273 -1.02 20.52 0.18
CA THR A 273 -0.34 20.71 -1.11
C THR A 273 1.18 20.81 -1.00
N THR A 274 1.76 20.59 0.18
CA THR A 274 3.20 20.56 0.44
C THR A 274 3.64 19.17 0.90
N VAL A 275 4.91 18.80 0.66
CA VAL A 275 5.48 17.52 1.12
C VAL A 275 5.27 17.33 2.62
N LYS A 276 5.58 18.37 3.42
CA LYS A 276 5.42 18.31 4.88
C LYS A 276 3.95 18.13 5.28
N GLY A 277 3.06 18.93 4.74
CA GLY A 277 1.65 18.97 5.13
C GLY A 277 0.88 17.73 4.68
N SER A 278 1.13 17.24 3.46
CA SER A 278 0.46 16.04 2.93
C SER A 278 0.64 14.82 3.82
N GLN A 279 1.81 14.69 4.46
CA GLN A 279 2.14 13.52 5.27
C GLN A 279 1.55 13.52 6.69
N PHE A 280 0.98 14.64 7.15
CA PHE A 280 0.14 14.63 8.36
C PHE A 280 -1.27 14.09 8.08
N LYS A 281 -1.69 14.00 6.81
CA LYS A 281 -2.93 13.31 6.45
C LYS A 281 -2.78 11.81 6.62
N GLN A 282 -3.80 11.16 7.20
CA GLN A 282 -3.84 9.70 7.30
C GLN A 282 -3.75 9.07 5.91
N PRO A 283 -2.79 8.17 5.65
CA PRO A 283 -2.81 7.35 4.44
C PRO A 283 -3.98 6.37 4.50
N LEU A 284 -4.75 6.29 3.41
CA LEU A 284 -5.82 5.32 3.28
C LEU A 284 -5.44 4.15 2.36
N LEU A 285 -4.14 3.96 2.18
CA LEU A 285 -3.46 2.76 1.69
C LEU A 285 -2.27 2.51 2.62
N GLU A 286 -2.28 1.39 3.35
CA GLU A 286 -1.28 1.09 4.36
C GLU A 286 -1.00 -0.40 4.47
N PHE A 287 0.22 -0.76 4.86
CA PHE A 287 0.66 -2.13 5.15
C PHE A 287 0.42 -3.13 4.02
N SER A 288 0.49 -2.66 2.77
CA SER A 288 0.26 -3.51 1.60
C SER A 288 1.28 -4.65 1.47
N GLY A 289 0.90 -5.72 0.78
CA GLY A 289 1.79 -6.82 0.42
C GLY A 289 2.78 -6.51 -0.71
N ALA A 290 3.02 -5.24 -1.04
CA ALA A 290 3.96 -4.82 -2.06
C ALA A 290 5.41 -5.17 -1.71
N CYS A 291 6.27 -5.25 -2.73
CA CYS A 291 7.70 -5.50 -2.56
C CYS A 291 8.38 -4.46 -1.66
N ALA A 292 9.47 -4.86 -1.00
CA ALA A 292 10.34 -3.93 -0.28
C ALA A 292 10.89 -2.86 -1.24
N GLY A 293 10.60 -1.58 -0.98
CA GLY A 293 11.00 -0.49 -1.87
C GLY A 293 10.16 -0.35 -3.14
N CYS A 294 8.92 -0.86 -3.16
CA CYS A 294 8.00 -0.71 -4.29
C CYS A 294 7.94 0.74 -4.78
N GLY A 295 8.03 0.94 -6.10
CA GLY A 295 7.96 2.25 -6.73
C GLY A 295 6.54 2.73 -7.04
N GLU A 296 5.52 1.88 -6.95
CA GLU A 296 4.13 2.22 -7.27
C GLU A 296 3.35 2.73 -6.06
N THR A 297 3.44 2.01 -4.93
CA THR A 297 2.61 2.27 -3.75
C THR A 297 2.82 3.63 -3.09
N PRO A 298 3.99 4.32 -3.15
CA PRO A 298 4.12 5.69 -2.65
C PRO A 298 3.18 6.68 -3.36
N TYR A 299 2.96 6.51 -4.68
CA TYR A 299 2.02 7.35 -5.45
C TYR A 299 0.57 7.04 -5.07
N ALA A 300 0.18 5.76 -5.07
CA ALA A 300 -1.16 5.35 -4.65
C ALA A 300 -1.47 5.81 -3.22
N LYS A 301 -0.53 5.67 -2.28
CA LYS A 301 -0.64 6.18 -0.92
C LYS A 301 -0.89 7.69 -0.90
N LEU A 302 -0.08 8.47 -1.61
CA LEU A 302 -0.23 9.93 -1.67
C LEU A 302 -1.59 10.33 -2.22
N VAL A 303 -2.05 9.69 -3.29
CA VAL A 303 -3.39 9.94 -3.86
C VAL A 303 -4.48 9.63 -2.84
N THR A 304 -4.35 8.54 -2.06
CA THR A 304 -5.32 8.24 -0.99
C THR A 304 -5.26 9.25 0.17
N GLN A 305 -4.10 9.84 0.48
CA GLN A 305 -4.01 10.90 1.48
C GLN A 305 -4.74 12.19 1.04
N LEU A 306 -4.80 12.45 -0.27
CA LEU A 306 -5.41 13.66 -0.82
C LEU A 306 -6.90 13.48 -1.14
N PHE A 307 -7.31 12.31 -1.60
CA PHE A 307 -8.64 12.06 -2.16
C PHE A 307 -9.35 10.83 -1.58
N GLY A 308 -8.67 10.01 -0.77
CA GLY A 308 -9.10 8.67 -0.39
C GLY A 308 -10.46 8.59 0.31
N ASP A 309 -10.88 9.64 1.01
CA ASP A 309 -12.17 9.72 1.69
C ASP A 309 -13.38 9.73 0.73
N ARG A 310 -13.15 9.87 -0.58
CA ARG A 310 -14.17 9.97 -1.63
C ARG A 310 -13.76 9.30 -2.95
N MET A 311 -12.76 8.41 -2.92
CA MET A 311 -12.23 7.75 -4.12
C MET A 311 -13.03 6.51 -4.50
N PHE A 312 -13.30 6.38 -5.80
CA PHE A 312 -13.56 5.11 -6.47
C PHE A 312 -12.36 4.76 -7.36
N ILE A 313 -11.92 3.50 -7.29
CA ILE A 313 -10.74 3.02 -8.01
C ILE A 313 -11.12 1.79 -8.82
N ALA A 314 -11.06 1.92 -10.14
CA ALA A 314 -11.02 0.80 -11.08
C ALA A 314 -9.56 0.42 -11.30
N ASN A 315 -9.19 -0.84 -11.08
CA ASN A 315 -7.80 -1.27 -11.12
C ASN A 315 -7.60 -2.37 -12.16
N ALA A 316 -6.61 -2.21 -13.04
CA ALA A 316 -6.21 -3.26 -13.98
C ALA A 316 -5.39 -4.35 -13.27
N THR A 317 -5.65 -5.61 -13.61
CA THR A 317 -4.86 -6.74 -13.11
C THR A 317 -3.36 -6.53 -13.39
N GLY A 318 -2.54 -6.72 -12.35
CA GLY A 318 -1.09 -6.50 -12.39
C GLY A 318 -0.54 -6.34 -10.96
N CYS A 319 0.61 -5.69 -10.78
CA CYS A 319 1.14 -5.41 -9.44
C CYS A 319 0.14 -4.67 -8.56
N SER A 320 -0.56 -3.68 -9.12
CA SER A 320 -1.54 -2.88 -8.36
C SER A 320 -2.76 -3.67 -7.89
N SER A 321 -3.13 -4.77 -8.55
CA SER A 321 -4.14 -5.70 -8.05
C SER A 321 -3.59 -6.59 -6.93
N ILE A 322 -2.34 -7.05 -7.07
CA ILE A 322 -1.73 -7.94 -6.07
C ILE A 322 -1.54 -7.22 -4.74
N TRP A 323 -0.89 -6.06 -4.75
CA TRP A 323 -0.74 -5.31 -3.51
C TRP A 323 -2.02 -4.58 -3.07
N GLY A 324 -3.02 -4.43 -3.96
CA GLY A 324 -4.29 -3.75 -3.70
C GLY A 324 -5.30 -4.59 -2.89
N ALA A 325 -5.42 -5.89 -3.13
CA ALA A 325 -6.30 -6.79 -2.38
C ALA A 325 -6.14 -8.28 -2.74
N SER A 326 -5.48 -8.66 -3.86
CA SER A 326 -5.36 -10.08 -4.26
C SER A 326 -4.39 -10.88 -3.39
N ALA A 327 -3.41 -10.25 -2.73
CA ALA A 327 -2.89 -10.77 -1.48
C ALA A 327 -4.08 -10.75 -0.50
N PRO A 328 -4.33 -11.78 0.32
CA PRO A 328 -5.63 -11.93 0.99
C PRO A 328 -6.05 -10.76 1.88
N ALA A 329 -5.14 -9.85 2.22
CA ALA A 329 -5.42 -8.67 3.03
C ALA A 329 -5.64 -7.42 2.18
N THR A 330 -6.59 -6.58 2.57
CA THR A 330 -6.92 -5.32 1.93
C THR A 330 -6.17 -4.17 2.60
N PRO A 331 -5.23 -3.51 1.89
CA PRO A 331 -4.46 -2.38 2.43
C PRO A 331 -5.20 -1.04 2.36
N TYR A 332 -6.19 -0.91 1.48
CA TYR A 332 -7.07 0.26 1.51
C TYR A 332 -7.86 0.27 2.81
N THR A 333 -7.92 1.43 3.48
CA THR A 333 -8.50 1.57 4.81
C THR A 333 -9.43 2.77 4.89
N LYS A 334 -10.07 2.96 6.04
CA LYS A 334 -10.99 4.05 6.32
C LYS A 334 -10.37 5.03 7.32
N ASN A 335 -10.77 6.30 7.20
CA ASN A 335 -10.46 7.28 8.24
C ASN A 335 -11.38 7.10 9.46
N LYS A 336 -11.15 7.88 10.52
CA LYS A 336 -11.93 7.82 11.76
C LYS A 336 -13.42 8.15 11.58
N LYS A 337 -13.79 8.79 10.47
CA LYS A 337 -15.20 9.07 10.11
C LYS A 337 -15.85 7.93 9.32
N GLY A 338 -15.13 6.82 9.07
CA GLY A 338 -15.62 5.67 8.30
C GLY A 338 -15.49 5.80 6.79
N TYR A 339 -14.87 6.86 6.26
CA TYR A 339 -14.69 7.06 4.83
C TYR A 339 -13.35 6.53 4.34
N GLY A 340 -13.34 5.88 3.18
CA GLY A 340 -12.16 5.37 2.52
C GLY A 340 -12.41 5.02 1.06
N PRO A 341 -11.37 4.61 0.31
CA PRO A 341 -11.51 4.23 -1.08
C PRO A 341 -12.41 3.01 -1.26
N ALA A 342 -13.26 3.04 -2.29
CA ALA A 342 -13.88 1.85 -2.87
C ALA A 342 -12.99 1.38 -4.02
N TRP A 343 -12.42 0.19 -3.89
CA TRP A 343 -11.49 -0.38 -4.86
C TRP A 343 -12.11 -1.64 -5.49
N GLN A 344 -12.03 -1.72 -6.81
CA GLN A 344 -12.49 -2.86 -7.59
C GLN A 344 -11.45 -3.21 -8.64
N ASN A 345 -11.08 -4.51 -8.69
CA ASN A 345 -10.22 -5.01 -9.75
C ASN A 345 -11.04 -5.38 -10.98
N SER A 346 -10.51 -5.07 -12.16
CA SER A 346 -11.04 -5.51 -13.44
C SER A 346 -10.05 -6.40 -14.17
N LEU A 347 -10.44 -6.92 -15.33
CA LEU A 347 -9.54 -7.66 -16.18
C LEU A 347 -8.41 -6.74 -16.71
N PHE A 348 -7.33 -7.37 -17.12
CA PHE A 348 -6.14 -6.66 -17.60
C PHE A 348 -6.42 -5.80 -18.83
N GLU A 349 -7.30 -6.29 -19.72
CA GLU A 349 -7.63 -5.68 -21.00
C GLU A 349 -8.74 -4.62 -20.94
N ASP A 350 -9.69 -4.70 -19.99
CA ASP A 350 -10.93 -3.91 -20.02
C ASP A 350 -11.06 -2.83 -18.94
N ASN A 351 -10.00 -2.61 -18.16
CA ASN A 351 -10.08 -1.75 -16.99
C ASN A 351 -10.43 -0.27 -17.32
N ALA A 352 -10.04 0.23 -18.47
CA ALA A 352 -10.37 1.59 -18.84
C ALA A 352 -11.89 1.76 -19.02
N GLU A 353 -12.51 0.84 -19.75
CA GLU A 353 -13.94 0.80 -19.99
C GLU A 353 -14.73 0.51 -18.71
N PHE A 354 -14.23 -0.38 -17.86
CA PHE A 354 -14.80 -0.66 -16.55
C PHE A 354 -14.83 0.61 -15.68
N GLY A 355 -13.71 1.34 -15.62
CA GLY A 355 -13.63 2.60 -14.88
C GLY A 355 -14.53 3.70 -15.42
N LEU A 356 -14.68 3.79 -16.76
CA LEU A 356 -15.65 4.68 -17.39
C LEU A 356 -17.09 4.28 -17.01
N GLY A 357 -17.40 2.99 -17.03
CA GLY A 357 -18.71 2.47 -16.63
C GLY A 357 -19.04 2.81 -15.17
N MET A 358 -18.08 2.65 -14.24
CA MET A 358 -18.23 3.07 -12.84
C MET A 358 -18.52 4.57 -12.74
N ALA A 359 -17.78 5.40 -13.48
CA ALA A 359 -17.97 6.86 -13.47
C ALA A 359 -19.36 7.26 -13.98
N LEU A 360 -19.82 6.67 -15.08
CA LEU A 360 -21.13 6.93 -15.65
C LEU A 360 -22.28 6.43 -14.75
N GLY A 361 -22.13 5.26 -14.14
CA GLY A 361 -23.08 4.72 -13.18
C GLY A 361 -23.22 5.62 -11.96
N GLN A 362 -22.10 6.03 -11.36
CA GLN A 362 -22.09 6.96 -10.22
C GLN A 362 -22.68 8.33 -10.59
N LYS A 363 -22.39 8.85 -11.78
CA LYS A 363 -22.95 10.08 -12.32
C LYS A 363 -24.47 10.00 -12.44
N ALA A 364 -25.00 8.88 -12.95
CA ALA A 364 -26.44 8.65 -13.10
C ALA A 364 -27.15 8.59 -11.73
N ILE A 365 -26.61 7.84 -10.77
CA ILE A 365 -27.16 7.76 -9.41
C ILE A 365 -27.16 9.16 -8.77
N ARG A 366 -26.05 9.87 -8.86
CA ARG A 366 -25.91 11.19 -8.25
C ARG A 366 -26.83 12.24 -8.87
N ASN A 367 -27.02 12.22 -10.18
CA ASN A 367 -27.98 13.12 -10.83
C ASN A 367 -29.40 12.88 -10.32
N ARG A 368 -29.83 11.63 -10.18
CA ARG A 368 -31.12 11.26 -9.59
C ARG A 368 -31.24 11.77 -8.15
N LEU A 369 -30.16 11.66 -7.33
CA LEU A 369 -30.15 12.17 -5.96
C LEU A 369 -30.24 13.69 -5.92
N ILE A 370 -29.60 14.40 -6.84
CA ILE A 370 -29.73 15.86 -6.97
C ILE A 370 -31.18 16.25 -7.26
N GLU A 371 -31.84 15.58 -8.21
CA GLU A 371 -33.28 15.80 -8.49
C GLU A 371 -34.16 15.54 -7.25
N TYR A 372 -33.84 14.51 -6.45
CA TYR A 372 -34.56 14.26 -5.20
C TYR A 372 -34.36 15.39 -4.19
N VAL A 373 -33.14 15.90 -4.03
CA VAL A 373 -32.83 17.01 -3.12
C VAL A 373 -33.50 18.30 -3.58
N GLU A 374 -33.56 18.58 -4.88
CA GLU A 374 -34.30 19.70 -5.46
C GLU A 374 -35.80 19.60 -5.14
N GLY A 375 -36.40 18.42 -5.27
CA GLY A 375 -37.77 18.12 -4.90
C GLY A 375 -38.04 18.33 -3.41
N ILE A 376 -37.16 17.83 -2.54
CA ILE A 376 -37.23 18.02 -1.09
C ILE A 376 -37.15 19.51 -0.74
N GLN A 377 -36.20 20.23 -1.31
CA GLN A 377 -36.03 21.69 -1.08
C GLN A 377 -37.28 22.48 -1.43
N LYS A 378 -37.92 22.14 -2.55
CA LYS A 378 -39.10 22.80 -3.05
C LYS A 378 -40.31 22.62 -2.12
N ASP A 379 -40.54 21.41 -1.66
CA ASP A 379 -41.81 21.01 -1.04
C ASP A 379 -41.77 20.93 0.50
N THR A 380 -40.58 20.93 1.13
CA THR A 380 -40.45 20.90 2.60
C THR A 380 -40.88 22.20 3.25
N ASP A 381 -41.53 22.10 4.42
CA ASP A 381 -41.82 23.24 5.29
C ASP A 381 -40.69 23.48 6.32
N SER A 382 -39.77 22.55 6.49
CA SER A 382 -38.62 22.66 7.41
C SER A 382 -37.59 23.65 6.87
N ALA A 383 -37.40 24.77 7.58
CA ALA A 383 -36.43 25.79 7.21
C ALA A 383 -34.98 25.26 7.25
N ASP A 384 -34.68 24.41 8.24
CA ASP A 384 -33.34 23.82 8.40
C ASP A 384 -33.03 22.83 7.26
N LEU A 385 -33.99 21.96 6.92
CA LEU A 385 -33.83 21.02 5.78
C LEU A 385 -33.71 21.78 4.46
N LYS A 386 -34.50 22.85 4.27
CA LYS A 386 -34.42 23.69 3.07
C LYS A 386 -33.05 24.35 2.92
N THR A 387 -32.49 24.85 4.02
CA THR A 387 -31.14 25.44 4.04
C THR A 387 -30.07 24.40 3.77
N ALA A 388 -30.18 23.21 4.35
CA ALA A 388 -29.24 22.12 4.10
C ALA A 388 -29.26 21.65 2.63
N CYS A 389 -30.46 21.53 2.03
CA CYS A 389 -30.61 21.23 0.60
C CYS A 389 -29.94 22.30 -0.28
N GLN A 390 -30.17 23.59 0.02
CA GLN A 390 -29.55 24.68 -0.75
C GLN A 390 -28.02 24.63 -0.67
N ASN A 391 -27.46 24.48 0.53
CA ASN A 391 -26.01 24.41 0.73
C ASN A 391 -25.40 23.21 -0.02
N TYR A 392 -26.09 22.07 -0.05
CA TYR A 392 -25.69 20.91 -0.84
C TYR A 392 -25.69 21.22 -2.34
N LEU A 393 -26.79 21.77 -2.87
CA LEU A 393 -26.93 22.09 -4.30
C LEU A 393 -25.90 23.12 -4.77
N ASP A 394 -25.56 24.11 -3.94
CA ASP A 394 -24.53 25.12 -4.25
C ASP A 394 -23.11 24.52 -4.32
N THR A 395 -22.89 23.37 -3.70
CA THR A 395 -21.56 22.74 -3.57
C THR A 395 -21.39 21.43 -4.31
N VAL A 396 -22.41 20.97 -5.05
CA VAL A 396 -22.42 19.65 -5.71
C VAL A 396 -21.22 19.41 -6.64
N THR A 397 -20.66 20.43 -7.25
CA THR A 397 -19.51 20.34 -8.16
C THR A 397 -18.16 20.55 -7.48
N ASP A 398 -18.14 21.13 -6.27
CA ASP A 398 -16.92 21.43 -5.56
C ASP A 398 -16.42 20.22 -4.74
N SER A 399 -15.19 19.81 -4.96
CA SER A 399 -14.63 18.61 -4.32
C SER A 399 -14.23 18.81 -2.85
N THR A 400 -14.14 20.06 -2.39
CA THR A 400 -13.71 20.40 -1.03
C THR A 400 -14.92 20.63 -0.11
N SER A 401 -15.90 21.38 -0.59
CA SER A 401 -17.10 21.77 0.19
C SER A 401 -18.24 20.76 0.09
N SER A 402 -18.26 19.89 -0.95
CA SER A 402 -19.33 18.91 -1.14
C SER A 402 -19.48 17.94 0.04
N ARG A 403 -18.41 17.46 0.64
CA ARG A 403 -18.50 16.50 1.77
C ARG A 403 -19.11 17.11 3.01
N PRO A 404 -18.65 18.27 3.54
CA PRO A 404 -19.29 18.90 4.69
C PRO A 404 -20.76 19.26 4.46
N ALA A 405 -21.10 19.73 3.26
CA ALA A 405 -22.49 20.03 2.91
C ALA A 405 -23.36 18.77 2.83
N THR A 406 -22.80 17.66 2.31
CA THR A 406 -23.47 16.35 2.30
C THR A 406 -23.72 15.83 3.71
N ASP A 407 -22.73 15.90 4.60
CA ASP A 407 -22.85 15.43 5.98
C ASP A 407 -23.94 16.22 6.73
N ALA A 408 -24.01 17.54 6.51
CA ALA A 408 -25.05 18.38 7.07
C ALA A 408 -26.46 18.05 6.48
N LEU A 409 -26.53 17.81 5.17
CA LEU A 409 -27.78 17.41 4.52
C LEU A 409 -28.29 16.07 5.06
N ILE A 410 -27.42 15.04 5.17
CA ILE A 410 -27.80 13.73 5.70
C ILE A 410 -28.35 13.86 7.11
N ALA A 411 -27.72 14.65 7.97
CA ALA A 411 -28.18 14.88 9.33
C ALA A 411 -29.58 15.52 9.39
N GLU A 412 -29.93 16.41 8.45
CA GLU A 412 -31.28 16.98 8.36
C GLU A 412 -32.28 16.02 7.70
N LEU A 413 -31.88 15.24 6.69
CA LEU A 413 -32.73 14.21 6.09
C LEU A 413 -33.17 13.16 7.13
N GLU A 414 -32.26 12.70 7.98
CA GLU A 414 -32.53 11.70 9.00
C GLU A 414 -33.59 12.17 10.04
N LYS A 415 -33.70 13.48 10.28
CA LYS A 415 -34.74 14.05 11.15
C LYS A 415 -36.12 14.21 10.49
N ASN A 416 -36.19 14.17 9.15
CA ASN A 416 -37.38 14.48 8.38
C ASN A 416 -37.94 13.24 7.63
N THR A 417 -37.60 12.01 8.04
CA THR A 417 -38.08 10.77 7.41
C THR A 417 -39.58 10.57 7.47
N GLU A 418 -40.26 11.12 8.48
CA GLU A 418 -41.71 11.02 8.68
C GLU A 418 -42.46 12.30 8.29
N ASP A 419 -41.81 13.24 7.57
CA ASP A 419 -42.45 14.45 7.06
C ASP A 419 -43.56 14.06 6.07
N ALA A 420 -44.77 14.66 6.25
CA ALA A 420 -45.94 14.30 5.47
C ALA A 420 -45.83 14.67 3.97
N LYS A 421 -45.01 15.67 3.62
CA LYS A 421 -44.83 16.14 2.24
C LYS A 421 -43.64 15.48 1.53
N VAL A 422 -42.51 15.34 2.23
CA VAL A 422 -41.25 14.95 1.61
C VAL A 422 -40.69 13.65 2.16
N GLY A 423 -41.26 13.05 3.23
CA GLY A 423 -40.70 11.88 3.92
C GLY A 423 -40.39 10.69 3.01
N GLU A 424 -41.22 10.40 2.01
CA GLU A 424 -40.98 9.33 1.04
C GLU A 424 -39.75 9.64 0.16
N LEU A 425 -39.59 10.89 -0.26
CA LEU A 425 -38.43 11.31 -1.08
C LEU A 425 -37.16 11.34 -0.24
N VAL A 426 -37.27 11.76 1.04
CA VAL A 426 -36.19 11.68 2.02
C VAL A 426 -35.72 10.25 2.22
N LYS A 427 -36.61 9.29 2.43
CA LYS A 427 -36.27 7.85 2.57
C LYS A 427 -35.55 7.34 1.32
N LYS A 428 -36.03 7.66 0.12
CA LYS A 428 -35.38 7.30 -1.15
C LYS A 428 -33.97 7.90 -1.28
N THR A 429 -33.79 9.13 -0.84
CA THR A 429 -32.48 9.79 -0.85
C THR A 429 -31.50 9.13 0.11
N LEU A 430 -31.98 8.72 1.30
CA LEU A 430 -31.16 8.08 2.32
C LEU A 430 -30.71 6.65 1.94
N VAL A 431 -31.42 5.96 1.04
CA VAL A 431 -31.00 4.63 0.53
C VAL A 431 -29.62 4.70 -0.11
N ASP A 432 -29.40 5.75 -0.92
CA ASP A 432 -28.13 5.94 -1.65
C ASP A 432 -27.31 7.12 -1.07
N LYS A 433 -27.44 7.41 0.23
CA LYS A 433 -26.81 8.57 0.88
C LYS A 433 -25.30 8.66 0.69
N ASP A 434 -24.63 7.52 0.56
CA ASP A 434 -23.20 7.48 0.34
C ASP A 434 -22.78 8.06 -1.03
N GLU A 435 -23.70 8.12 -1.99
CA GLU A 435 -23.47 8.66 -3.33
C GLU A 435 -23.74 10.17 -3.45
N LEU A 436 -24.29 10.80 -2.41
CA LEU A 436 -24.55 12.25 -2.42
C LEU A 436 -23.27 13.08 -2.59
N ALA A 437 -22.21 12.77 -1.85
CA ALA A 437 -20.95 13.51 -1.94
C ALA A 437 -20.25 13.28 -3.28
N LYS A 438 -19.62 14.35 -3.81
CA LYS A 438 -18.84 14.25 -5.04
C LYS A 438 -17.71 13.25 -4.90
N LYS A 439 -17.71 12.22 -5.73
CA LYS A 439 -16.66 11.21 -5.78
C LYS A 439 -15.49 11.68 -6.64
N SER A 440 -14.32 11.13 -6.38
CA SER A 440 -13.12 11.23 -7.19
C SER A 440 -12.92 9.88 -7.88
N MET A 441 -13.10 9.86 -9.20
CA MET A 441 -13.05 8.62 -10.00
C MET A 441 -11.65 8.40 -10.54
N TRP A 442 -11.08 7.23 -10.27
CA TRP A 442 -9.72 6.87 -10.64
C TRP A 442 -9.66 5.54 -11.38
N ILE A 443 -8.81 5.50 -12.40
CA ILE A 443 -8.48 4.28 -13.16
C ILE A 443 -6.99 4.04 -12.97
N PHE A 444 -6.62 2.92 -12.31
CA PHE A 444 -5.25 2.54 -11.99
C PHE A 444 -4.81 1.36 -12.84
N GLY A 445 -3.54 1.35 -13.24
CA GLY A 445 -2.92 0.19 -13.86
C GLY A 445 -1.48 0.42 -14.24
N GLY A 446 -0.77 -0.66 -14.55
CA GLY A 446 0.62 -0.64 -14.99
C GLY A 446 0.80 -0.29 -16.46
N ASP A 447 2.05 -0.21 -16.88
CA ASP A 447 2.41 0.09 -18.27
C ASP A 447 1.94 -0.98 -19.27
N GLY A 448 1.95 -2.26 -18.90
CA GLY A 448 1.44 -3.33 -19.76
C GLY A 448 -0.04 -3.16 -20.11
N TRP A 449 -0.84 -2.66 -19.18
CA TRP A 449 -2.22 -2.26 -19.46
C TRP A 449 -2.28 -1.02 -20.36
N ALA A 450 -1.70 0.09 -19.91
CA ALA A 450 -1.92 1.39 -20.52
C ALA A 450 -1.22 1.56 -21.88
N TYR A 451 -0.05 0.97 -22.08
CA TYR A 451 0.74 1.09 -23.30
C TYR A 451 0.43 0.01 -24.33
N ASP A 452 -0.03 -1.17 -23.88
CA ASP A 452 -0.21 -2.36 -24.71
C ASP A 452 -1.67 -2.78 -24.79
N ILE A 453 -2.10 -3.74 -23.97
CA ILE A 453 -3.36 -4.47 -24.18
C ILE A 453 -4.60 -3.60 -23.94
N GLY A 454 -4.60 -2.72 -22.95
CA GLY A 454 -5.72 -1.83 -22.62
C GLY A 454 -5.67 -0.48 -23.32
N PHE A 455 -4.70 -0.25 -24.24
CA PHE A 455 -4.53 1.08 -24.85
C PHE A 455 -5.74 1.54 -25.65
N GLY A 456 -6.42 0.65 -26.38
CA GLY A 456 -7.59 1.01 -27.16
C GLY A 456 -8.74 1.55 -26.30
N GLY A 457 -9.04 0.88 -25.19
CA GLY A 457 -10.01 1.35 -24.21
C GLY A 457 -9.58 2.64 -23.51
N LEU A 458 -8.30 2.73 -23.15
CA LEU A 458 -7.74 3.94 -22.55
C LEU A 458 -7.89 5.16 -23.47
N ASP A 459 -7.58 5.00 -24.76
CA ASP A 459 -7.75 6.04 -25.79
C ASP A 459 -9.22 6.48 -25.89
N HIS A 460 -10.15 5.53 -25.91
CA HIS A 460 -11.58 5.82 -25.93
C HIS A 460 -12.04 6.59 -24.68
N VAL A 461 -11.57 6.21 -23.51
CA VAL A 461 -11.89 6.91 -22.24
C VAL A 461 -11.38 8.35 -22.27
N ILE A 462 -10.15 8.57 -22.75
CA ILE A 462 -9.59 9.91 -22.92
C ILE A 462 -10.46 10.72 -23.90
N ALA A 463 -10.85 10.11 -25.02
CA ALA A 463 -11.70 10.74 -26.03
C ALA A 463 -13.10 11.11 -25.53
N SER A 464 -13.62 10.42 -24.51
CA SER A 464 -14.97 10.65 -23.97
C SER A 464 -15.13 12.02 -23.30
N GLY A 465 -14.04 12.62 -22.81
CA GLY A 465 -14.06 13.88 -22.05
C GLY A 465 -14.75 13.79 -20.69
N GLU A 466 -15.06 12.58 -20.19
CA GLU A 466 -15.64 12.37 -18.86
C GLU A 466 -14.65 12.71 -17.74
N ASN A 467 -15.18 13.12 -16.58
CA ASN A 467 -14.39 13.54 -15.43
C ASN A 467 -13.83 12.32 -14.68
N VAL A 468 -12.79 11.72 -15.24
CA VAL A 468 -12.05 10.59 -14.65
C VAL A 468 -10.58 10.92 -14.56
N ASN A 469 -9.90 10.37 -13.53
CA ASN A 469 -8.46 10.48 -13.34
C ASN A 469 -7.82 9.13 -13.70
N ILE A 470 -6.80 9.15 -14.53
CA ILE A 470 -6.07 7.97 -14.96
C ILE A 470 -4.67 8.02 -14.37
N LEU A 471 -4.28 7.01 -13.59
CA LEU A 471 -2.96 6.88 -13.00
C LEU A 471 -2.25 5.64 -13.56
N VAL A 472 -1.25 5.87 -14.39
CA VAL A 472 -0.43 4.80 -14.95
C VAL A 472 0.84 4.65 -14.13
N PHE A 473 1.02 3.49 -13.51
CA PHE A 473 2.26 3.08 -12.86
C PHE A 473 3.23 2.55 -13.92
N ASP A 474 4.06 3.45 -14.45
CA ASP A 474 5.01 3.12 -15.51
C ASP A 474 6.29 2.51 -14.92
N THR A 475 6.32 1.20 -14.80
CA THR A 475 7.47 0.42 -14.33
C THR A 475 8.36 -0.08 -15.48
N GLU A 476 8.04 0.33 -16.72
CA GLU A 476 8.80 0.06 -17.96
C GLU A 476 8.85 -1.41 -18.39
N VAL A 477 8.23 -2.30 -17.63
CA VAL A 477 8.09 -3.74 -17.93
C VAL A 477 6.79 -4.29 -17.32
N TYR A 478 6.30 -5.42 -17.81
CA TYR A 478 5.27 -6.20 -17.13
C TYR A 478 5.85 -6.78 -15.82
N SER A 479 5.79 -6.02 -14.74
CA SER A 479 6.52 -6.35 -13.50
C SER A 479 5.96 -7.59 -12.80
N ASN A 480 4.63 -7.66 -12.65
CA ASN A 480 3.97 -8.74 -11.90
C ASN A 480 4.14 -10.11 -12.55
N THR A 481 4.12 -10.17 -13.88
CA THR A 481 4.20 -11.43 -14.65
C THR A 481 5.62 -11.94 -14.81
N GLY A 482 6.65 -11.12 -14.60
CA GLY A 482 8.04 -11.56 -14.60
C GLY A 482 9.02 -10.74 -15.44
N GLY A 483 8.74 -9.46 -15.70
CA GLY A 483 9.69 -8.55 -16.32
C GLY A 483 9.73 -8.62 -17.84
N GLN A 484 8.60 -8.89 -18.49
CA GLN A 484 8.49 -8.90 -19.96
C GLN A 484 8.52 -7.46 -20.50
N ALA A 485 9.12 -7.28 -21.68
CA ALA A 485 9.16 -6.00 -22.35
C ALA A 485 7.75 -5.54 -22.74
N SER A 486 7.43 -4.28 -22.44
CA SER A 486 6.22 -3.58 -22.89
C SER A 486 6.57 -2.51 -23.93
N LYS A 487 5.56 -1.79 -24.44
CA LYS A 487 5.80 -0.59 -25.27
C LYS A 487 6.35 0.59 -24.44
N ALA A 488 6.30 0.50 -23.11
CA ALA A 488 6.94 1.46 -22.21
C ALA A 488 8.44 1.19 -21.97
N THR A 489 8.95 0.02 -22.35
CA THR A 489 10.36 -0.33 -22.15
C THR A 489 11.26 0.55 -23.03
N PRO A 490 12.27 1.22 -22.46
CA PRO A 490 13.20 2.06 -23.21
C PRO A 490 14.04 1.28 -24.23
N VAL A 491 14.49 1.96 -25.28
CA VAL A 491 15.41 1.37 -26.26
C VAL A 491 16.71 0.91 -25.60
N GLY A 492 17.19 -0.28 -25.97
CA GLY A 492 18.40 -0.90 -25.42
C GLY A 492 18.21 -1.60 -24.08
N SER A 493 17.08 -1.44 -23.40
CA SER A 493 16.81 -2.14 -22.14
C SER A 493 16.65 -3.64 -22.35
N VAL A 494 17.31 -4.43 -21.50
CA VAL A 494 17.17 -5.88 -21.45
C VAL A 494 15.98 -6.26 -20.58
N ALA A 495 15.07 -7.04 -21.14
CA ALA A 495 13.89 -7.57 -20.46
C ALA A 495 13.55 -8.95 -21.04
N GLN A 496 12.59 -9.67 -20.45
CA GLN A 496 12.05 -10.88 -21.07
C GLN A 496 11.48 -10.52 -22.45
N PHE A 497 11.69 -11.35 -23.45
CA PHE A 497 11.42 -11.13 -24.87
C PHE A 497 12.23 -10.00 -25.54
N ALA A 498 13.19 -9.42 -24.84
CA ALA A 498 14.13 -8.42 -25.33
C ALA A 498 15.55 -8.70 -24.77
N ALA A 499 16.02 -9.93 -24.86
CA ALA A 499 17.30 -10.37 -24.29
C ALA A 499 18.53 -9.66 -24.90
N ALA A 500 18.44 -9.23 -26.17
CA ALA A 500 19.49 -8.45 -26.84
C ALA A 500 19.32 -6.92 -26.67
N GLY A 501 18.37 -6.50 -25.85
CA GLY A 501 17.94 -5.11 -25.70
C GLY A 501 16.78 -4.77 -26.64
N LYS A 502 15.86 -3.93 -26.15
CA LYS A 502 14.70 -3.50 -26.94
C LYS A 502 15.13 -2.67 -28.15
N ALA A 503 14.69 -3.06 -29.35
CA ALA A 503 15.11 -2.45 -30.60
C ALA A 503 14.42 -1.12 -30.91
N VAL A 504 13.18 -0.90 -30.40
CA VAL A 504 12.35 0.27 -30.71
C VAL A 504 12.19 1.19 -29.52
N LYS A 505 11.94 2.48 -29.79
CA LYS A 505 11.72 3.49 -28.77
C LYS A 505 10.47 3.20 -27.93
N LYS A 506 10.47 3.71 -26.69
CA LYS A 506 9.30 3.78 -25.82
C LYS A 506 8.18 4.55 -26.52
N LYS A 507 6.96 4.01 -26.47
CA LYS A 507 5.75 4.70 -26.90
C LYS A 507 5.55 5.95 -26.04
N ASP A 508 5.25 7.08 -26.64
CA ASP A 508 4.97 8.32 -25.93
C ASP A 508 3.47 8.44 -25.64
N LEU A 509 3.03 7.79 -24.55
CA LEU A 509 1.63 7.80 -24.14
C LEU A 509 1.16 9.21 -23.74
N ALA A 510 2.04 10.00 -23.14
CA ALA A 510 1.70 11.36 -22.72
C ALA A 510 1.46 12.27 -23.93
N ALA A 511 2.31 12.19 -24.97
CA ALA A 511 2.11 12.95 -26.21
C ALA A 511 0.81 12.56 -26.93
N ILE A 512 0.45 11.27 -26.93
CA ILE A 512 -0.82 10.80 -27.49
C ILE A 512 -1.99 11.42 -26.71
N ALA A 513 -1.99 11.36 -25.38
CA ALA A 513 -3.04 11.97 -24.54
C ALA A 513 -3.13 13.49 -24.73
N MET A 514 -2.00 14.20 -24.86
CA MET A 514 -1.98 15.65 -25.12
C MET A 514 -2.56 16.01 -26.48
N SER A 515 -2.58 15.10 -27.46
CA SER A 515 -3.13 15.37 -28.80
C SER A 515 -4.64 15.67 -28.79
N TYR A 516 -5.35 15.26 -27.75
CA TYR A 516 -6.77 15.59 -27.56
C TYR A 516 -7.03 17.07 -27.23
N GLY A 517 -6.04 17.79 -26.70
CA GLY A 517 -6.08 19.24 -26.47
C GLY A 517 -6.87 19.71 -25.24
N TYR A 518 -7.73 18.88 -24.66
CA TYR A 518 -8.53 19.19 -23.47
C TYR A 518 -8.15 18.33 -22.24
N VAL A 519 -7.17 17.46 -22.37
CA VAL A 519 -6.72 16.56 -21.29
C VAL A 519 -5.55 17.17 -20.54
N TYR A 520 -5.64 17.20 -19.20
CA TYR A 520 -4.48 17.51 -18.38
C TYR A 520 -3.56 16.28 -18.30
N VAL A 521 -2.30 16.45 -18.66
CA VAL A 521 -1.31 15.37 -18.68
C VAL A 521 -0.10 15.75 -17.84
N ALA A 522 0.33 14.84 -16.95
CA ALA A 522 1.54 15.01 -16.16
C ALA A 522 2.38 13.73 -16.16
N GLN A 523 3.69 13.87 -16.34
CA GLN A 523 4.66 12.81 -16.08
C GLN A 523 5.46 13.18 -14.84
N CYS A 524 5.42 12.30 -13.84
CA CYS A 524 5.99 12.55 -12.52
C CYS A 524 6.95 11.45 -12.10
N ALA A 525 8.02 11.85 -11.41
CA ALA A 525 8.93 10.92 -10.75
C ALA A 525 9.20 11.42 -9.32
N MET A 526 8.65 10.72 -8.33
CA MET A 526 8.75 11.10 -6.91
C MET A 526 10.21 11.24 -6.45
N GLY A 527 11.10 10.40 -6.97
CA GLY A 527 12.53 10.46 -6.68
C GLY A 527 13.24 11.67 -7.29
N ALA A 528 12.65 12.30 -8.32
CA ALA A 528 13.21 13.50 -8.94
C ALA A 528 12.71 14.77 -8.24
N ASP A 529 11.38 14.93 -8.08
CA ASP A 529 10.78 16.09 -7.42
C ASP A 529 9.44 15.74 -6.77
N ASN A 530 9.44 15.67 -5.44
CA ASN A 530 8.21 15.42 -4.66
C ASN A 530 7.17 16.56 -4.81
N ASN A 531 7.62 17.81 -5.01
CA ASN A 531 6.69 18.94 -5.15
C ASN A 531 5.98 18.92 -6.51
N GLN A 532 6.68 18.48 -7.57
CA GLN A 532 6.04 18.27 -8.88
C GLN A 532 4.90 17.24 -8.77
N VAL A 533 5.16 16.11 -8.10
CA VAL A 533 4.14 15.06 -7.90
C VAL A 533 2.92 15.59 -7.14
N LEU A 534 3.13 16.41 -6.10
CA LEU A 534 2.03 17.03 -5.36
C LEU A 534 1.26 18.06 -6.17
N LYS A 535 1.94 18.77 -7.07
CA LYS A 535 1.30 19.76 -7.93
C LYS A 535 0.44 19.11 -9.01
N ALA A 536 0.94 18.00 -9.60
CA ALA A 536 0.22 17.24 -10.60
C ALA A 536 -1.03 16.56 -10.04
#